data_33f91ddc87c30c702385f7c736ee869c
#
_entry.id   33f91ddc87c30c702385f7c736ee869c
#
_cell.length_a   1.000
_cell.length_b   1.000
_cell.length_c   1.000
_cell.angle_alpha   90.00
_cell.angle_beta   90.00
_cell.angle_gamma   90.00
#
_symmetry.space_group_name_H-M   'P 1'
#
loop_
_entity.id
_entity.type
_entity.pdbx_description
1 polymer ?
#
loop_
_entity_poly.entity_id
_entity_poly.type
_entity_poly.pdbx_seq_one_letter_code
_entity_poly.pdbx_strand_id
1 'polypeptide(L)'
;MLFRSTDRTGGWSDEELHRIEEVMPTLALLIEVFEAHRLTTRERLDLVDKAQTDRLTRILNRHGILLEGENRFGPGRPCIACYLDLDGFKGVNDRMGHLFGDRILQATAERIGACLPEGALAGRMGGDEFLVLADAVHTDLPERLRERLSEVHTINDLRFTVPASVGAAICPEVSIEELSRRADLALLTSKRGGKNRASFYAPDTDARHRRSEALARELPFAIARGELRVMVQPIVCFESGRVVRGECLVRWHSPEFGEVPPEEFIPLAEQAGEIALIDRIVMRAAIDLLRRDESAPTRTVPLAVNVSAKEVSLHNLEVDLAAELTASRIDSRQLVIELTETVYLAPGGAAAQRFDRLREQGVSIALDDFGSGFASIACLQWIRFDYVKLDRGLISALPDERTVSIVASILALAHSLKATVVAQGVETHEQQAVLQALGCPFGQGYFFSEPLGLDEWRALLDADAALLAQPPASGTVALA
;
A
#
# COMPACT_ATOMS: atom_id res chain seq x y z
N MET A 1 -38.65 -41.11 -42.24
CA MET A 1 -40.00 -41.66 -42.36
C MET A 1 -40.05 -42.93 -43.24
N LEU A 2 -38.97 -43.68 -43.36
CA LEU A 2 -38.86 -44.84 -44.27
C LEU A 2 -38.90 -46.22 -43.56
N PHE A 3 -38.95 -46.25 -42.23
CA PHE A 3 -39.02 -47.52 -41.46
C PHE A 3 -40.15 -47.46 -40.44
N ARG A 4 -41.37 -47.39 -40.92
CA ARG A 4 -42.54 -47.76 -40.14
C ARG A 4 -43.03 -49.11 -40.63
N SER A 5 -42.55 -50.11 -39.94
CA SER A 5 -43.29 -51.39 -39.95
C SER A 5 -43.09 -52.08 -38.61
N THR A 6 -44.08 -51.99 -37.80
CA THR A 6 -44.17 -52.78 -36.58
C THR A 6 -45.14 -53.92 -36.63
N ASP A 7 -45.84 -54.18 -37.77
CA ASP A 7 -46.92 -55.18 -37.85
C ASP A 7 -46.92 -55.96 -39.18
N ARG A 8 -45.79 -56.31 -39.74
CA ARG A 8 -45.71 -57.25 -40.86
C ARG A 8 -45.19 -58.60 -40.47
N THR A 9 -46.03 -59.63 -40.55
CA THR A 9 -45.71 -61.05 -40.42
C THR A 9 -45.13 -61.65 -41.73
N GLY A 10 -44.81 -60.80 -42.72
CA GLY A 10 -44.22 -61.20 -44.01
C GLY A 10 -42.91 -60.41 -44.25
N GLY A 11 -41.91 -61.09 -44.80
CA GLY A 11 -40.63 -60.45 -45.18
C GLY A 11 -40.82 -59.33 -46.20
N TRP A 12 -39.74 -58.52 -46.44
CA TRP A 12 -39.71 -57.46 -47.42
C TRP A 12 -39.88 -58.05 -48.83
N SER A 13 -40.67 -57.41 -49.73
CA SER A 13 -40.76 -57.73 -51.14
C SER A 13 -39.42 -57.42 -51.86
N ASP A 14 -39.14 -58.11 -52.96
CA ASP A 14 -37.95 -57.87 -53.77
C ASP A 14 -37.81 -56.42 -54.24
N GLU A 15 -38.93 -55.76 -54.53
CA GLU A 15 -38.97 -54.34 -54.91
C GLU A 15 -38.69 -53.40 -53.76
N GLU A 16 -39.10 -53.74 -52.56
CA GLU A 16 -38.74 -52.99 -51.32
C GLU A 16 -37.27 -53.20 -50.95
N LEU A 17 -36.72 -54.38 -51.10
CA LEU A 17 -35.35 -54.69 -50.89
C LEU A 17 -34.43 -53.91 -51.89
N HIS A 18 -34.83 -53.90 -53.17
CA HIS A 18 -34.10 -53.17 -54.21
C HIS A 18 -34.08 -51.66 -53.94
N ARG A 19 -35.16 -51.06 -53.47
CA ARG A 19 -35.25 -49.64 -53.09
C ARG A 19 -34.37 -49.36 -51.85
N ILE A 20 -34.30 -50.29 -50.90
CA ILE A 20 -33.42 -50.15 -49.75
C ILE A 20 -31.96 -50.19 -50.19
N GLU A 21 -31.59 -51.13 -51.05
CA GLU A 21 -30.23 -51.24 -51.61
C GLU A 21 -29.81 -50.00 -52.41
N GLU A 22 -30.72 -49.36 -53.16
CA GLU A 22 -30.43 -48.10 -53.85
C GLU A 22 -30.24 -46.91 -52.90
N VAL A 23 -30.95 -46.85 -51.77
CA VAL A 23 -30.94 -45.70 -50.85
C VAL A 23 -29.87 -45.88 -49.75
N MET A 24 -29.51 -47.11 -49.38
CA MET A 24 -28.56 -47.38 -48.29
C MET A 24 -27.20 -46.78 -48.50
N PRO A 25 -26.55 -46.77 -49.69
CA PRO A 25 -25.27 -46.10 -49.88
C PRO A 25 -25.36 -44.58 -49.67
N THR A 26 -26.43 -43.96 -50.11
CA THR A 26 -26.66 -42.53 -49.93
C THR A 26 -26.88 -42.19 -48.44
N LEU A 27 -27.62 -43.02 -47.73
CA LEU A 27 -27.87 -42.86 -46.30
C LEU A 27 -26.60 -43.07 -45.49
N ALA A 28 -25.79 -44.09 -45.85
CA ALA A 28 -24.50 -44.32 -45.23
C ALA A 28 -23.55 -43.12 -45.42
N LEU A 29 -23.45 -42.58 -46.61
CA LEU A 29 -22.66 -41.39 -46.91
C LEU A 29 -23.14 -40.15 -46.12
N LEU A 30 -24.47 -39.96 -46.01
CA LEU A 30 -25.03 -38.86 -45.19
C LEU A 30 -24.68 -39.01 -43.70
N ILE A 31 -24.70 -40.21 -43.18
CA ILE A 31 -24.32 -40.50 -41.79
C ILE A 31 -22.83 -40.20 -41.60
N GLU A 32 -21.95 -40.67 -42.49
CA GLU A 32 -20.52 -40.39 -42.42
C GLU A 32 -20.21 -38.88 -42.49
N VAL A 33 -20.83 -38.15 -43.39
CA VAL A 33 -20.68 -36.71 -43.52
C VAL A 33 -21.17 -36.00 -42.24
N PHE A 34 -22.28 -36.43 -41.67
CA PHE A 34 -22.82 -35.87 -40.43
C PHE A 34 -21.93 -36.16 -39.23
N GLU A 35 -21.40 -37.37 -39.11
CA GLU A 35 -20.44 -37.72 -38.03
C GLU A 35 -19.10 -36.96 -38.17
N ALA A 36 -18.57 -36.89 -39.39
CA ALA A 36 -17.35 -36.10 -39.66
C ALA A 36 -17.58 -34.62 -39.32
N HIS A 37 -18.71 -34.04 -39.70
CA HIS A 37 -19.02 -32.65 -39.35
C HIS A 37 -19.19 -32.45 -37.83
N ARG A 38 -19.80 -33.41 -37.14
CA ARG A 38 -19.95 -33.38 -35.69
C ARG A 38 -18.60 -33.46 -34.96
N LEU A 39 -17.71 -34.34 -35.42
CA LEU A 39 -16.37 -34.43 -34.89
C LEU A 39 -15.53 -33.15 -35.11
N THR A 40 -15.55 -32.64 -36.34
CA THR A 40 -14.84 -31.37 -36.66
C THR A 40 -15.39 -30.20 -35.86
N THR A 41 -16.69 -30.10 -35.66
CA THR A 41 -17.32 -29.05 -34.85
C THR A 41 -16.94 -29.21 -33.39
N ARG A 42 -16.87 -30.42 -32.85
CA ARG A 42 -16.48 -30.70 -31.47
C ARG A 42 -15.00 -30.39 -31.23
N GLU A 43 -14.13 -30.79 -32.14
CA GLU A 43 -12.68 -30.45 -32.10
C GLU A 43 -12.46 -28.93 -32.16
N ARG A 44 -13.23 -28.25 -33.02
CA ARG A 44 -13.17 -26.78 -33.10
C ARG A 44 -13.62 -26.10 -31.81
N LEU A 45 -14.70 -26.58 -31.19
CA LEU A 45 -15.17 -26.08 -29.89
C LEU A 45 -14.14 -26.35 -28.78
N ASP A 46 -13.55 -27.54 -28.73
CA ASP A 46 -12.51 -27.87 -27.79
C ASP A 46 -11.24 -27.02 -27.97
N LEU A 47 -10.89 -26.68 -29.20
CA LEU A 47 -9.77 -25.78 -29.49
C LEU A 47 -10.06 -24.35 -29.07
N VAL A 48 -11.27 -23.84 -29.28
CA VAL A 48 -11.71 -22.52 -28.85
C VAL A 48 -11.72 -22.46 -27.31
N ASP A 49 -12.28 -23.46 -26.65
CA ASP A 49 -12.30 -23.53 -25.18
C ASP A 49 -10.88 -23.52 -24.60
N LYS A 50 -9.98 -24.34 -25.14
CA LYS A 50 -8.56 -24.36 -24.72
C LYS A 50 -7.83 -23.05 -25.00
N ALA A 51 -8.24 -22.29 -26.00
CA ALA A 51 -7.65 -20.98 -26.32
C ALA A 51 -8.18 -19.85 -25.43
N GLN A 52 -9.36 -20.00 -24.83
CA GLN A 52 -10.06 -18.95 -24.09
C GLN A 52 -10.16 -19.19 -22.58
N THR A 53 -9.83 -20.39 -22.09
CA THR A 53 -9.91 -20.72 -20.65
C THR A 53 -8.54 -20.87 -20.01
N ASP A 54 -8.43 -20.51 -18.72
CA ASP A 54 -7.27 -20.79 -17.89
C ASP A 54 -7.28 -22.23 -17.40
N ARG A 55 -6.20 -22.97 -17.62
CA ARG A 55 -6.14 -24.42 -17.34
C ARG A 55 -6.21 -24.75 -15.86
N LEU A 56 -5.71 -23.85 -15.00
CA LEU A 56 -5.68 -24.06 -13.55
C LEU A 56 -7.03 -23.75 -12.92
N THR A 57 -7.59 -22.59 -13.21
CA THR A 57 -8.80 -22.06 -12.55
C THR A 57 -10.09 -22.37 -13.27
N ARG A 58 -10.05 -22.80 -14.54
CA ARG A 58 -11.19 -23.14 -15.39
C ARG A 58 -12.18 -21.99 -15.69
N ILE A 59 -11.84 -20.76 -15.33
CA ILE A 59 -12.50 -19.55 -15.79
C ILE A 59 -11.83 -19.05 -17.10
N LEU A 60 -12.33 -17.97 -17.67
CA LEU A 60 -11.71 -17.40 -18.88
C LEU A 60 -10.24 -17.01 -18.61
N ASN A 61 -9.39 -17.15 -19.62
CA ASN A 61 -8.07 -16.55 -19.59
C ASN A 61 -8.14 -15.09 -20.06
N ARG A 62 -6.99 -14.38 -20.04
CA ARG A 62 -6.93 -12.97 -20.48
C ARG A 62 -7.53 -12.75 -21.87
N HIS A 63 -7.22 -13.61 -22.83
CA HIS A 63 -7.76 -13.49 -24.18
C HIS A 63 -9.28 -13.72 -24.21
N GLY A 64 -9.74 -14.77 -23.54
CA GLY A 64 -11.15 -15.15 -23.49
C GLY A 64 -12.01 -14.07 -22.85
N ILE A 65 -11.59 -13.50 -21.70
CA ILE A 65 -12.43 -12.49 -21.03
C ILE A 65 -12.50 -11.17 -21.78
N LEU A 66 -11.43 -10.75 -22.45
CA LEU A 66 -11.47 -9.54 -23.28
C LEU A 66 -12.38 -9.75 -24.50
N LEU A 67 -12.27 -10.89 -25.17
CA LEU A 67 -13.09 -11.21 -26.34
C LEU A 67 -14.59 -11.36 -25.99
N GLU A 68 -14.89 -12.15 -24.96
CA GLU A 68 -16.28 -12.34 -24.51
C GLU A 68 -16.87 -11.06 -23.89
N GLY A 69 -16.01 -10.26 -23.24
CA GLY A 69 -16.37 -8.96 -22.73
C GLY A 69 -16.81 -8.00 -23.83
N GLU A 70 -16.04 -7.89 -24.92
CA GLU A 70 -16.42 -7.07 -26.09
C GLU A 70 -17.71 -7.56 -26.75
N ASN A 71 -17.90 -8.88 -26.86
CA ASN A 71 -19.11 -9.46 -27.41
C ASN A 71 -20.36 -9.13 -26.54
N ARG A 72 -20.22 -9.15 -25.23
CA ARG A 72 -21.33 -9.00 -24.27
C ARG A 72 -21.57 -7.58 -23.85
N PHE A 73 -20.50 -6.82 -23.57
CA PHE A 73 -20.52 -5.48 -22.98
C PHE A 73 -19.80 -4.44 -23.85
N GLY A 74 -19.65 -4.66 -25.15
CA GLY A 74 -18.96 -3.74 -26.06
C GLY A 74 -19.53 -2.32 -26.06
N PRO A 75 -18.96 -1.37 -26.81
CA PRO A 75 -19.25 0.06 -26.71
C PRO A 75 -20.75 0.39 -26.69
N GLY A 76 -21.15 1.23 -25.74
CA GLY A 76 -22.55 1.65 -25.54
C GLY A 76 -23.36 0.79 -24.59
N ARG A 77 -22.82 -0.31 -24.06
CA ARG A 77 -23.45 -1.10 -22.99
C ARG A 77 -22.78 -0.79 -21.65
N PRO A 78 -23.51 -0.28 -20.66
CA PRO A 78 -22.95 0.03 -19.36
C PRO A 78 -22.34 -1.21 -18.71
N CYS A 79 -21.04 -1.19 -18.46
CA CYS A 79 -20.30 -2.29 -17.86
C CYS A 79 -19.44 -1.79 -16.69
N ILE A 80 -19.38 -2.58 -15.62
CA ILE A 80 -18.40 -2.44 -14.56
C ILE A 80 -17.31 -3.49 -14.75
N ALA A 81 -16.06 -3.04 -14.75
CA ALA A 81 -14.89 -3.91 -14.66
C ALA A 81 -14.33 -3.86 -13.25
N CYS A 82 -14.09 -5.03 -12.64
CA CYS A 82 -13.40 -5.17 -11.37
C CYS A 82 -12.10 -5.93 -11.61
N TYR A 83 -10.95 -5.28 -11.41
CA TYR A 83 -9.63 -5.90 -11.46
C TYR A 83 -9.20 -6.24 -10.03
N LEU A 84 -8.77 -7.46 -9.80
CA LEU A 84 -8.49 -8.01 -8.47
C LEU A 84 -7.07 -8.57 -8.42
N ASP A 85 -6.43 -8.47 -7.25
CA ASP A 85 -5.10 -9.03 -6.97
C ASP A 85 -5.07 -9.54 -5.52
N LEU A 86 -4.47 -10.70 -5.32
CA LEU A 86 -4.39 -11.34 -4.01
C LEU A 86 -3.23 -10.78 -3.19
N ASP A 87 -3.55 -10.08 -2.12
CA ASP A 87 -2.56 -9.41 -1.28
C ASP A 87 -1.62 -10.40 -0.58
N GLY A 88 -0.32 -10.31 -0.91
CA GLY A 88 0.71 -11.15 -0.28
C GLY A 88 0.81 -12.58 -0.82
N PHE A 89 0.17 -12.92 -1.95
CA PHE A 89 0.18 -14.25 -2.55
C PHE A 89 1.59 -14.79 -2.79
N LYS A 90 2.54 -13.96 -3.22
CA LYS A 90 3.95 -14.35 -3.36
C LYS A 90 4.52 -14.93 -2.05
N GLY A 91 4.25 -14.26 -0.92
CA GLY A 91 4.71 -14.74 0.39
C GLY A 91 4.09 -16.09 0.80
N VAL A 92 2.89 -16.38 0.32
CA VAL A 92 2.27 -17.71 0.51
C VAL A 92 3.01 -18.77 -0.32
N ASN A 93 3.30 -18.48 -1.59
CA ASN A 93 4.08 -19.38 -2.45
C ASN A 93 5.47 -19.66 -1.88
N ASP A 94 6.16 -18.63 -1.37
CA ASP A 94 7.49 -18.75 -0.81
C ASP A 94 7.52 -19.63 0.48
N ARG A 95 6.43 -19.61 1.27
CA ARG A 95 6.32 -20.38 2.53
C ARG A 95 5.73 -21.77 2.36
N MET A 96 4.71 -21.91 1.53
CA MET A 96 3.87 -23.12 1.41
C MET A 96 4.08 -23.88 0.10
N GLY A 97 4.83 -23.30 -0.83
CA GLY A 97 5.11 -23.86 -2.16
C GLY A 97 4.01 -23.59 -3.19
N HIS A 98 4.39 -23.68 -4.47
CA HIS A 98 3.52 -23.35 -5.62
C HIS A 98 2.27 -24.22 -5.72
N LEU A 99 2.34 -25.51 -5.33
CA LEU A 99 1.16 -26.40 -5.34
C LEU A 99 0.07 -25.94 -4.37
N PHE A 100 0.45 -25.31 -3.26
CA PHE A 100 -0.51 -24.73 -2.33
C PHE A 100 -1.08 -23.43 -2.89
N GLY A 101 -0.25 -22.60 -3.51
CA GLY A 101 -0.70 -21.39 -4.24
C GLY A 101 -1.69 -21.71 -5.35
N ASP A 102 -1.46 -22.78 -6.11
CA ASP A 102 -2.39 -23.22 -7.17
C ASP A 102 -3.78 -23.53 -6.61
N ARG A 103 -3.86 -24.17 -5.44
CA ARG A 103 -5.15 -24.43 -4.77
C ARG A 103 -5.83 -23.14 -4.29
N ILE A 104 -5.05 -22.17 -3.82
CA ILE A 104 -5.60 -20.84 -3.48
C ILE A 104 -6.21 -20.18 -4.71
N LEU A 105 -5.51 -20.21 -5.85
CA LEU A 105 -6.02 -19.63 -7.10
C LEU A 105 -7.32 -20.33 -7.56
N GLN A 106 -7.40 -21.64 -7.43
CA GLN A 106 -8.61 -22.40 -7.72
C GLN A 106 -9.77 -22.01 -6.79
N ALA A 107 -9.53 -21.99 -5.48
CA ALA A 107 -10.53 -21.59 -4.50
C ALA A 107 -10.98 -20.11 -4.68
N THR A 108 -10.05 -19.22 -5.08
CA THR A 108 -10.36 -17.83 -5.42
C THR A 108 -11.30 -17.74 -6.61
N ALA A 109 -11.01 -18.46 -7.70
CA ALA A 109 -11.86 -18.50 -8.89
C ALA A 109 -13.28 -19.03 -8.58
N GLU A 110 -13.38 -20.08 -7.74
CA GLU A 110 -14.67 -20.60 -7.28
C GLU A 110 -15.46 -19.57 -6.46
N ARG A 111 -14.80 -18.84 -5.57
CA ARG A 111 -15.43 -17.78 -4.78
C ARG A 111 -15.87 -16.60 -5.62
N ILE A 112 -15.04 -16.18 -6.58
CA ILE A 112 -15.43 -15.17 -7.56
C ILE A 112 -16.71 -15.63 -8.27
N GLY A 113 -16.71 -16.86 -8.82
CA GLY A 113 -17.87 -17.42 -9.51
C GLY A 113 -19.13 -17.42 -8.66
N ALA A 114 -19.04 -17.72 -7.36
CA ALA A 114 -20.17 -17.70 -6.44
C ALA A 114 -20.72 -16.29 -6.13
N CYS A 115 -19.93 -15.24 -6.38
CA CYS A 115 -20.33 -13.83 -6.20
C CYS A 115 -20.92 -13.20 -7.46
N LEU A 116 -20.74 -13.83 -8.62
CA LEU A 116 -21.13 -13.23 -9.89
C LEU A 116 -22.64 -13.06 -10.02
N PRO A 117 -23.11 -11.88 -10.42
CA PRO A 117 -24.48 -11.73 -10.87
C PRO A 117 -24.71 -12.47 -12.21
N GLU A 118 -25.98 -12.71 -12.55
CA GLU A 118 -26.33 -13.35 -13.82
C GLU A 118 -25.76 -12.57 -15.01
N GLY A 119 -25.18 -13.27 -15.95
CA GLY A 119 -24.59 -12.68 -17.14
C GLY A 119 -23.20 -12.06 -16.95
N ALA A 120 -22.63 -12.04 -15.75
CA ALA A 120 -21.26 -11.57 -15.54
C ALA A 120 -20.20 -12.56 -16.06
N LEU A 121 -18.99 -12.05 -16.30
CA LEU A 121 -17.84 -12.81 -16.74
C LEU A 121 -16.72 -12.73 -15.70
N ALA A 122 -15.96 -13.83 -15.53
CA ALA A 122 -14.74 -13.83 -14.75
C ALA A 122 -13.60 -14.43 -15.56
N GLY A 123 -12.42 -13.85 -15.43
CA GLY A 123 -11.21 -14.35 -16.09
C GLY A 123 -9.98 -14.14 -15.22
N ARG A 124 -8.97 -14.98 -15.45
CA ARG A 124 -7.65 -14.85 -14.86
C ARG A 124 -6.72 -14.16 -15.84
N MET A 125 -6.15 -13.04 -15.39
CA MET A 125 -5.29 -12.18 -16.23
C MET A 125 -3.84 -12.68 -16.26
N GLY A 126 -3.40 -13.32 -15.19
CA GLY A 126 -2.07 -13.90 -15.00
C GLY A 126 -1.69 -13.92 -13.52
N GLY A 127 -0.78 -14.78 -13.11
CA GLY A 127 -0.35 -14.83 -11.71
C GLY A 127 -1.52 -14.95 -10.73
N ASP A 128 -1.67 -13.98 -9.86
CA ASP A 128 -2.72 -13.80 -8.85
C ASP A 128 -3.77 -12.73 -9.21
N GLU A 129 -3.81 -12.33 -10.48
CA GLU A 129 -4.70 -11.29 -10.99
C GLU A 129 -5.94 -11.86 -11.69
N PHE A 130 -7.09 -11.28 -11.37
CA PHE A 130 -8.38 -11.65 -11.93
C PHE A 130 -9.12 -10.40 -12.44
N LEU A 131 -9.97 -10.59 -13.45
CA LEU A 131 -10.88 -9.58 -13.98
C LEU A 131 -12.30 -10.11 -13.92
N VAL A 132 -13.21 -9.27 -13.46
CA VAL A 132 -14.66 -9.52 -13.49
C VAL A 132 -15.34 -8.41 -14.29
N LEU A 133 -16.23 -8.80 -15.20
CA LEU A 133 -17.05 -7.88 -15.99
C LEU A 133 -18.52 -8.18 -15.69
N ALA A 134 -19.27 -7.14 -15.38
CA ALA A 134 -20.71 -7.25 -15.08
C ALA A 134 -21.47 -6.02 -15.59
N ASP A 135 -22.80 -6.05 -15.54
CA ASP A 135 -23.61 -4.86 -15.80
C ASP A 135 -23.29 -3.76 -14.78
N ALA A 136 -23.26 -2.52 -15.24
CA ALA A 136 -22.88 -1.36 -14.43
C ALA A 136 -23.86 -1.07 -13.27
N VAL A 137 -25.02 -1.70 -13.22
CA VAL A 137 -25.96 -1.58 -12.09
C VAL A 137 -25.39 -2.19 -10.80
N HIS A 138 -24.43 -3.10 -10.90
CA HIS A 138 -23.81 -3.79 -9.78
C HIS A 138 -22.64 -2.99 -9.18
N THR A 139 -22.89 -1.76 -8.76
CA THR A 139 -21.87 -0.88 -8.18
C THR A 139 -21.35 -1.37 -6.82
N ASP A 140 -22.05 -2.28 -6.15
CA ASP A 140 -21.66 -2.95 -4.91
C ASP A 140 -20.70 -4.14 -5.12
N LEU A 141 -20.57 -4.60 -6.37
CA LEU A 141 -19.79 -5.80 -6.72
C LEU A 141 -18.31 -5.74 -6.27
N PRO A 142 -17.59 -4.62 -6.41
CA PRO A 142 -16.19 -4.55 -5.96
C PRO A 142 -16.03 -4.84 -4.47
N GLU A 143 -16.91 -4.29 -3.64
CA GLU A 143 -16.86 -4.50 -2.19
C GLU A 143 -17.29 -5.91 -1.81
N ARG A 144 -18.33 -6.46 -2.42
CA ARG A 144 -18.75 -7.85 -2.23
C ARG A 144 -17.64 -8.85 -2.59
N LEU A 145 -16.92 -8.61 -3.69
CA LEU A 145 -15.79 -9.44 -4.09
C LEU A 145 -14.68 -9.36 -3.04
N ARG A 146 -14.32 -8.16 -2.58
CA ARG A 146 -13.33 -7.95 -1.54
C ARG A 146 -13.68 -8.70 -0.25
N GLU A 147 -14.91 -8.51 0.24
CA GLU A 147 -15.38 -9.16 1.47
C GLU A 147 -15.33 -10.67 1.36
N ARG A 148 -15.87 -11.20 0.27
CA ARG A 148 -15.94 -12.65 0.04
C ARG A 148 -14.58 -13.30 -0.09
N LEU A 149 -13.62 -12.64 -0.73
CA LEU A 149 -12.24 -13.12 -0.87
C LEU A 149 -11.47 -13.03 0.45
N SER A 150 -11.80 -12.07 1.32
CA SER A 150 -11.20 -11.92 2.64
C SER A 150 -11.69 -12.94 3.67
N GLU A 151 -12.71 -13.75 3.36
CA GLU A 151 -13.15 -14.82 4.26
C GLU A 151 -12.10 -15.93 4.39
N VAL A 152 -12.13 -16.63 5.53
CA VAL A 152 -11.21 -17.74 5.80
C VAL A 152 -11.36 -18.84 4.75
N HIS A 153 -10.26 -19.25 4.15
CA HIS A 153 -10.14 -20.43 3.32
C HIS A 153 -9.78 -21.65 4.18
N THR A 154 -10.31 -22.82 3.82
CA THR A 154 -9.89 -24.09 4.40
C THR A 154 -9.41 -25.00 3.26
N ILE A 155 -8.11 -25.25 3.22
CA ILE A 155 -7.48 -26.16 2.25
C ILE A 155 -6.65 -27.20 3.06
N ASN A 156 -6.93 -28.50 2.87
CA ASN A 156 -6.24 -29.58 3.60
C ASN A 156 -6.21 -29.36 5.12
N ASP A 157 -7.35 -29.01 5.73
CA ASP A 157 -7.52 -28.70 7.16
C ASP A 157 -6.75 -27.46 7.68
N LEU A 158 -6.03 -26.76 6.81
CA LEU A 158 -5.39 -25.50 7.13
C LEU A 158 -6.37 -24.34 6.88
N ARG A 159 -6.53 -23.50 7.89
CA ARG A 159 -7.33 -22.27 7.81
C ARG A 159 -6.40 -21.08 7.56
N PHE A 160 -6.67 -20.30 6.53
CA PHE A 160 -5.88 -19.13 6.18
C PHE A 160 -6.76 -18.08 5.52
N THR A 161 -6.28 -16.86 5.47
CA THR A 161 -6.92 -15.73 4.78
C THR A 161 -5.93 -15.16 3.78
N VAL A 162 -6.37 -14.98 2.54
CA VAL A 162 -5.63 -14.22 1.53
C VAL A 162 -6.57 -13.10 1.09
N PRO A 163 -6.42 -11.90 1.67
CA PRO A 163 -7.24 -10.76 1.28
C PRO A 163 -6.95 -10.36 -0.16
N ALA A 164 -7.86 -9.64 -0.77
CA ALA A 164 -7.71 -9.12 -2.12
C ALA A 164 -7.94 -7.62 -2.16
N SER A 165 -7.11 -6.94 -2.94
CA SER A 165 -7.35 -5.56 -3.34
C SER A 165 -8.16 -5.55 -4.64
N VAL A 166 -9.11 -4.62 -4.77
CA VAL A 166 -10.01 -4.52 -5.91
C VAL A 166 -9.97 -3.12 -6.48
N GLY A 167 -9.78 -3.01 -7.79
CA GLY A 167 -9.98 -1.77 -8.54
C GLY A 167 -11.18 -1.88 -9.45
N ALA A 168 -12.04 -0.88 -9.47
CA ALA A 168 -13.25 -0.87 -10.27
C ALA A 168 -13.31 0.32 -11.24
N ALA A 169 -13.86 0.10 -12.43
CA ALA A 169 -14.12 1.17 -13.39
C ALA A 169 -15.48 0.96 -14.06
N ILE A 170 -16.17 2.07 -14.31
CA ILE A 170 -17.42 2.12 -15.07
C ILE A 170 -17.24 3.17 -16.16
N CYS A 171 -17.35 2.78 -17.41
CA CYS A 171 -17.36 3.73 -18.53
C CYS A 171 -17.99 3.07 -19.77
N PRO A 172 -19.17 3.51 -20.20
CA PRO A 172 -19.86 2.89 -21.33
C PRO A 172 -19.29 3.25 -22.70
N GLU A 173 -18.37 4.22 -22.75
CA GLU A 173 -17.86 4.81 -24.02
C GLU A 173 -16.53 4.22 -24.48
N VAL A 174 -15.95 3.29 -23.71
CA VAL A 174 -14.62 2.74 -23.97
C VAL A 174 -14.69 1.25 -24.28
N SER A 175 -13.64 0.72 -24.91
CA SER A 175 -13.46 -0.72 -25.10
C SER A 175 -13.28 -1.44 -23.76
N ILE A 176 -13.55 -2.74 -23.73
CA ILE A 176 -13.30 -3.57 -22.53
C ILE A 176 -11.83 -3.57 -22.14
N GLU A 177 -10.92 -3.50 -23.10
CA GLU A 177 -9.48 -3.40 -22.81
C GLU A 177 -9.14 -2.10 -22.06
N GLU A 178 -9.67 -0.96 -22.51
CA GLU A 178 -9.47 0.33 -21.84
C GLU A 178 -10.18 0.37 -20.49
N LEU A 179 -11.38 -0.21 -20.37
CA LEU A 179 -12.11 -0.32 -19.12
C LEU A 179 -11.33 -1.18 -18.10
N SER A 180 -10.77 -2.31 -18.56
CA SER A 180 -9.88 -3.16 -17.75
C SER A 180 -8.64 -2.40 -17.27
N ARG A 181 -7.99 -1.63 -18.14
CA ARG A 181 -6.84 -0.78 -17.79
C ARG A 181 -7.20 0.26 -16.73
N ARG A 182 -8.37 0.89 -16.82
CA ARG A 182 -8.86 1.85 -15.81
C ARG A 182 -9.13 1.16 -14.47
N ALA A 183 -9.68 -0.05 -14.48
CA ALA A 183 -9.88 -0.83 -13.27
C ALA A 183 -8.54 -1.23 -12.62
N ASP A 184 -7.51 -1.57 -13.42
CA ASP A 184 -6.16 -1.85 -12.94
C ASP A 184 -5.52 -0.61 -12.27
N LEU A 185 -5.68 0.59 -12.84
CA LEU A 185 -5.23 1.84 -12.21
C LEU A 185 -5.94 2.11 -10.87
N ALA A 186 -7.23 1.79 -10.78
CA ALA A 186 -7.95 1.87 -9.51
C ALA A 186 -7.43 0.84 -8.49
N LEU A 187 -7.02 -0.36 -8.94
CA LEU A 187 -6.39 -1.37 -8.09
C LEU A 187 -5.09 -0.87 -7.47
N LEU A 188 -4.26 -0.12 -8.21
CA LEU A 188 -3.06 0.50 -7.65
C LEU A 188 -3.40 1.47 -6.50
N THR A 189 -4.51 2.20 -6.62
CA THR A 189 -5.01 3.06 -5.54
C THR A 189 -5.38 2.24 -4.30
N SER A 190 -6.06 1.09 -4.49
CA SER A 190 -6.38 0.17 -3.40
C SER A 190 -5.13 -0.37 -2.70
N LYS A 191 -4.13 -0.77 -3.47
CA LYS A 191 -2.86 -1.30 -2.93
C LYS A 191 -2.08 -0.24 -2.13
N ARG A 192 -1.98 1.00 -2.65
CA ARG A 192 -1.32 2.13 -1.96
C ARG A 192 -2.07 2.58 -0.71
N GLY A 193 -3.38 2.50 -0.72
CA GLY A 193 -4.23 2.87 0.41
C GLY A 193 -4.25 1.87 1.57
N GLY A 194 -3.37 0.85 1.60
CA GLY A 194 -3.24 -0.12 2.69
C GLY A 194 -3.77 -1.52 2.35
N LYS A 195 -4.03 -1.81 1.07
CA LYS A 195 -4.51 -3.12 0.60
C LYS A 195 -5.90 -3.50 1.16
N ASN A 196 -6.38 -4.70 0.83
CA ASN A 196 -7.67 -5.24 1.30
C ASN A 196 -8.82 -4.23 1.24
N ARG A 197 -8.94 -3.52 0.14
CA ARG A 197 -9.98 -2.52 -0.12
C ARG A 197 -10.41 -2.49 -1.58
N ALA A 198 -11.59 -1.90 -1.84
CA ALA A 198 -12.05 -1.59 -3.17
C ALA A 198 -11.92 -0.08 -3.44
N SER A 199 -11.49 0.28 -4.64
CA SER A 199 -11.41 1.67 -5.10
C SER A 199 -11.98 1.80 -6.50
N PHE A 200 -12.68 2.89 -6.76
CA PHE A 200 -13.15 3.21 -8.11
C PHE A 200 -12.15 4.10 -8.84
N TYR A 201 -12.06 3.88 -10.14
CA TYR A 201 -11.31 4.74 -11.04
C TYR A 201 -11.89 6.16 -11.01
N ALA A 202 -11.02 7.13 -10.84
CA ALA A 202 -11.33 8.55 -11.03
C ALA A 202 -10.44 9.10 -12.16
N PRO A 203 -10.89 10.08 -12.96
CA PRO A 203 -10.10 10.67 -14.05
C PRO A 203 -8.71 11.14 -13.62
N ASP A 204 -8.57 11.64 -12.39
CA ASP A 204 -7.30 12.05 -11.80
C ASP A 204 -6.31 10.89 -11.58
N THR A 205 -6.78 9.64 -11.57
CA THR A 205 -5.95 8.45 -11.33
C THR A 205 -4.90 8.28 -12.43
N ASP A 206 -5.27 8.52 -13.68
CA ASP A 206 -4.34 8.48 -14.82
C ASP A 206 -3.26 9.56 -14.72
N ALA A 207 -3.64 10.77 -14.35
CA ALA A 207 -2.71 11.88 -14.20
C ALA A 207 -1.72 11.62 -13.05
N ARG A 208 -2.22 11.14 -11.90
CA ARG A 208 -1.39 10.76 -10.75
C ARG A 208 -0.46 9.60 -11.08
N HIS A 209 -0.94 8.59 -11.80
CA HIS A 209 -0.10 7.45 -12.19
C HIS A 209 1.03 7.88 -13.12
N ARG A 210 0.73 8.64 -14.19
CA ARG A 210 1.74 9.18 -15.10
C ARG A 210 2.76 10.07 -14.39
N ARG A 211 2.30 10.91 -13.46
CA ARG A 211 3.19 11.72 -12.61
C ARG A 211 4.09 10.84 -11.76
N SER A 212 3.54 9.82 -11.10
CA SER A 212 4.31 8.87 -10.28
C SER A 212 5.37 8.11 -11.07
N GLU A 213 5.05 7.66 -12.31
CA GLU A 213 6.02 7.02 -13.19
C GLU A 213 7.12 7.97 -13.67
N ALA A 214 6.75 9.22 -13.96
CA ALA A 214 7.70 10.25 -14.36
C ALA A 214 8.67 10.57 -13.21
N LEU A 215 8.14 10.75 -11.99
CA LEU A 215 8.94 10.97 -10.78
C LEU A 215 9.86 9.78 -10.46
N ALA A 216 9.37 8.54 -10.60
CA ALA A 216 10.19 7.34 -10.37
C ALA A 216 11.38 7.24 -11.32
N ARG A 217 11.21 7.65 -12.58
CA ARG A 217 12.31 7.69 -13.57
C ARG A 217 13.30 8.81 -13.28
N GLU A 218 12.83 9.94 -12.79
CA GLU A 218 13.63 11.14 -12.55
C GLU A 218 14.40 11.09 -11.24
N LEU A 219 13.89 10.41 -10.21
CA LEU A 219 14.44 10.41 -8.86
C LEU A 219 15.94 10.04 -8.78
N PRO A 220 16.46 8.97 -9.43
CA PRO A 220 17.89 8.67 -9.38
C PRO A 220 18.77 9.81 -9.92
N PHE A 221 18.31 10.49 -10.95
CA PHE A 221 19.03 11.63 -11.54
C PHE A 221 18.94 12.86 -10.63
N ALA A 222 17.79 13.11 -10.00
CA ALA A 222 17.59 14.19 -9.04
C ALA A 222 18.52 14.04 -7.83
N ILE A 223 18.67 12.82 -7.31
CA ILE A 223 19.62 12.49 -6.25
C ILE A 223 21.05 12.84 -6.71
N ALA A 224 21.46 12.38 -7.90
CA ALA A 224 22.79 12.61 -8.43
C ALA A 224 23.08 14.10 -8.70
N ARG A 225 22.07 14.89 -9.08
CA ARG A 225 22.21 16.35 -9.32
C ARG A 225 22.08 17.20 -8.05
N GLY A 226 21.80 16.60 -6.89
CA GLY A 226 21.65 17.33 -5.62
C GLY A 226 20.37 18.16 -5.54
N GLU A 227 19.28 17.72 -6.18
CA GLU A 227 17.97 18.39 -6.12
C GLU A 227 17.23 18.14 -4.79
N LEU A 228 17.72 17.20 -4.00
CA LEU A 228 17.22 16.94 -2.66
C LEU A 228 17.88 17.91 -1.66
N ARG A 229 17.02 18.60 -0.90
CA ARG A 229 17.44 19.54 0.16
C ARG A 229 16.95 19.03 1.50
N VAL A 230 17.69 19.35 2.56
CA VAL A 230 17.27 19.07 3.92
C VAL A 230 16.80 20.36 4.57
N MET A 231 15.64 20.32 5.19
CA MET A 231 15.07 21.36 6.01
C MET A 231 14.96 20.85 7.44
N VAL A 232 14.87 21.75 8.43
CA VAL A 232 14.73 21.37 9.83
C VAL A 232 13.45 21.97 10.40
N GLN A 233 12.59 21.15 10.99
CA GLN A 233 11.41 21.62 11.67
C GLN A 233 11.63 21.61 13.19
N PRO A 234 11.36 22.75 13.87
CA PRO A 234 11.52 22.84 15.31
C PRO A 234 10.55 21.95 16.09
N ILE A 235 11.06 21.32 17.15
CA ILE A 235 10.28 20.69 18.21
C ILE A 235 10.41 21.57 19.45
N VAL A 236 9.25 21.99 19.98
CA VAL A 236 9.13 23.03 21.01
C VAL A 236 8.68 22.42 22.32
N CYS A 237 9.28 22.84 23.44
CA CYS A 237 8.82 22.54 24.77
C CYS A 237 7.61 23.45 25.11
N PHE A 238 6.49 22.84 25.49
CA PHE A 238 5.26 23.61 25.81
C PHE A 238 5.41 24.48 27.07
N GLU A 239 6.23 24.07 28.03
CA GLU A 239 6.43 24.82 29.26
C GLU A 239 7.28 26.10 29.01
N SER A 240 8.38 25.97 28.27
CA SER A 240 9.33 27.07 28.06
C SER A 240 9.09 27.85 26.77
N GLY A 241 8.32 27.31 25.84
CA GLY A 241 8.17 27.85 24.48
C GLY A 241 9.41 27.79 23.61
N ARG A 242 10.49 27.19 24.08
CA ARG A 242 11.82 27.16 23.39
C ARG A 242 11.98 25.92 22.54
N VAL A 243 12.76 26.05 21.48
CA VAL A 243 13.18 24.91 20.66
C VAL A 243 14.09 24.01 21.50
N VAL A 244 13.73 22.74 21.58
CA VAL A 244 14.48 21.71 22.32
C VAL A 244 15.10 20.67 21.41
N ARG A 245 14.61 20.58 20.16
CA ARG A 245 15.07 19.62 19.16
C ARG A 245 14.68 20.09 17.76
N GLY A 246 15.26 19.52 16.71
CA GLY A 246 14.83 19.69 15.33
C GLY A 246 14.64 18.34 14.64
N GLU A 247 13.70 18.26 13.71
CA GLU A 247 13.55 17.11 12.82
C GLU A 247 14.06 17.47 11.43
N CYS A 248 14.99 16.67 10.89
CA CYS A 248 15.51 16.82 9.55
C CYS A 248 14.57 16.19 8.52
N LEU A 249 14.05 17.01 7.63
CA LEU A 249 13.05 16.64 6.64
C LEU A 249 13.60 16.83 5.24
N VAL A 250 13.62 15.78 4.44
CA VAL A 250 14.01 15.90 3.02
C VAL A 250 12.91 16.58 2.20
N ARG A 251 13.33 17.41 1.24
CA ARG A 251 12.47 18.08 0.24
C ARG A 251 13.09 17.90 -1.12
N TRP A 252 12.27 17.65 -2.12
CA TRP A 252 12.73 17.56 -3.50
C TRP A 252 12.22 18.75 -4.30
N HIS A 253 13.12 19.58 -4.75
CA HIS A 253 12.83 20.67 -5.67
C HIS A 253 13.30 20.30 -7.07
N SER A 254 12.35 19.87 -7.90
CA SER A 254 12.62 19.48 -9.27
C SER A 254 12.47 20.65 -10.22
N PRO A 255 13.40 20.87 -11.15
CA PRO A 255 13.23 21.88 -12.20
C PRO A 255 12.02 21.62 -13.11
N GLU A 256 11.62 20.37 -13.28
CA GLU A 256 10.51 19.95 -14.13
C GLU A 256 9.17 19.88 -13.39
N PHE A 257 9.19 19.32 -12.15
CA PHE A 257 7.97 19.02 -11.39
C PHE A 257 7.68 20.02 -10.26
N GLY A 258 8.58 21.01 -10.04
CA GLY A 258 8.49 21.93 -8.92
C GLY A 258 8.79 21.26 -7.57
N GLU A 259 8.12 21.73 -6.52
CA GLU A 259 8.20 21.07 -5.20
C GLU A 259 7.45 19.73 -5.25
N VAL A 260 8.20 18.64 -5.01
CA VAL A 260 7.64 17.27 -4.96
C VAL A 260 7.51 16.88 -3.48
N PRO A 261 6.28 16.63 -2.99
CA PRO A 261 6.06 16.25 -1.60
C PRO A 261 6.71 14.90 -1.24
N PRO A 262 7.22 14.71 -0.01
CA PRO A 262 7.80 13.45 0.44
C PRO A 262 6.86 12.25 0.26
N GLU A 263 5.57 12.44 0.47
CA GLU A 263 4.52 11.42 0.29
C GLU A 263 4.44 10.89 -1.14
N GLU A 264 4.90 11.66 -2.14
CA GLU A 264 4.96 11.23 -3.53
C GLU A 264 6.25 10.46 -3.84
N PHE A 265 7.42 10.94 -3.39
CA PHE A 265 8.71 10.37 -3.84
C PHE A 265 9.34 9.35 -2.88
N ILE A 266 9.08 9.41 -1.56
CA ILE A 266 9.64 8.44 -0.60
C ILE A 266 9.18 7.00 -0.93
N PRO A 267 7.88 6.72 -1.18
CA PRO A 267 7.45 5.39 -1.58
C PRO A 267 8.10 4.91 -2.90
N LEU A 268 8.41 5.82 -3.83
CA LEU A 268 9.10 5.50 -5.08
C LEU A 268 10.57 5.15 -4.82
N ALA A 269 11.25 5.89 -3.93
CA ALA A 269 12.60 5.60 -3.49
C ALA A 269 12.70 4.23 -2.81
N GLU A 270 11.73 3.87 -1.97
CA GLU A 270 11.67 2.56 -1.32
C GLU A 270 11.51 1.42 -2.33
N GLN A 271 10.61 1.59 -3.32
CA GLN A 271 10.38 0.60 -4.38
C GLN A 271 11.61 0.43 -5.27
N ALA A 272 12.29 1.52 -5.61
CA ALA A 272 13.49 1.52 -6.42
C ALA A 272 14.74 1.07 -5.64
N GLY A 273 14.71 1.03 -4.30
CA GLY A 273 15.88 0.75 -3.46
C GLY A 273 16.80 1.94 -3.25
N GLU A 274 16.38 3.14 -3.65
CA GLU A 274 17.15 4.38 -3.55
C GLU A 274 17.02 5.08 -2.17
N ILE A 275 16.13 4.58 -1.31
CA ILE A 275 15.84 5.19 0.00
C ILE A 275 17.10 5.32 0.88
N ALA A 276 18.00 4.35 0.83
CA ALA A 276 19.26 4.37 1.58
C ALA A 276 20.18 5.54 1.17
N LEU A 277 20.09 6.02 -0.08
CA LEU A 277 20.84 7.21 -0.51
C LEU A 277 20.24 8.48 0.09
N ILE A 278 18.92 8.54 0.16
CA ILE A 278 18.18 9.66 0.77
C ILE A 278 18.49 9.72 2.27
N ASP A 279 18.41 8.58 2.98
CA ASP A 279 18.73 8.47 4.41
C ASP A 279 20.16 9.00 4.68
N ARG A 280 21.15 8.64 3.84
CA ARG A 280 22.52 9.14 3.94
C ARG A 280 22.66 10.64 3.68
N ILE A 281 21.90 11.20 2.73
CA ILE A 281 21.92 12.65 2.48
C ILE A 281 21.40 13.40 3.73
N VAL A 282 20.29 12.93 4.31
CA VAL A 282 19.70 13.56 5.50
C VAL A 282 20.62 13.41 6.70
N MET A 283 21.18 12.21 6.92
CA MET A 283 22.12 11.94 8.02
C MET A 283 23.35 12.83 7.94
N ARG A 284 23.96 12.96 6.76
CA ARG A 284 25.13 13.83 6.56
C ARG A 284 24.79 15.30 6.84
N ALA A 285 23.65 15.78 6.38
CA ALA A 285 23.21 17.15 6.66
C ALA A 285 22.99 17.39 8.16
N ALA A 286 22.40 16.42 8.88
CA ALA A 286 22.24 16.49 10.33
C ALA A 286 23.59 16.54 11.05
N ILE A 287 24.52 15.69 10.67
CA ILE A 287 25.88 15.66 11.22
C ILE A 287 26.61 16.98 10.96
N ASP A 288 26.52 17.55 9.77
CA ASP A 288 27.13 18.83 9.42
C ASP A 288 26.52 20.00 10.21
N LEU A 289 25.22 19.95 10.52
CA LEU A 289 24.56 20.92 11.39
C LEU A 289 24.96 20.80 12.86
N LEU A 290 25.25 19.60 13.33
CA LEU A 290 25.67 19.32 14.71
C LEU A 290 27.15 19.61 14.94
N ARG A 291 27.96 19.71 13.88
CA ARG A 291 29.39 20.11 14.02
C ARG A 291 29.46 21.49 14.59
N ARG A 292 30.21 21.61 15.71
CA ARG A 292 30.51 22.90 16.31
C ARG A 292 31.58 23.61 15.49
N ASP A 293 31.26 24.81 15.05
CA ASP A 293 32.28 25.75 14.60
C ASP A 293 32.92 26.37 15.86
N GLU A 294 34.21 26.13 16.09
CA GLU A 294 34.97 26.71 17.22
C GLU A 294 34.98 28.25 17.17
N SER A 295 34.72 28.83 16.01
CA SER A 295 34.70 30.30 15.77
C SER A 295 33.38 30.96 16.11
N ALA A 296 32.26 30.20 16.20
CA ALA A 296 30.94 30.72 16.52
C ALA A 296 30.24 29.81 17.54
N PRO A 297 30.03 30.23 18.78
CA PRO A 297 29.32 29.46 19.80
C PRO A 297 27.82 29.41 19.48
N THR A 298 27.45 28.73 18.43
CA THR A 298 26.04 28.51 18.08
C THR A 298 25.43 27.50 19.04
N ARG A 299 24.28 27.81 19.60
CA ARG A 299 23.49 26.84 20.37
C ARG A 299 23.17 25.66 19.49
N THR A 300 23.49 24.45 19.91
CA THR A 300 23.06 23.21 19.24
C THR A 300 22.00 22.52 20.07
N VAL A 301 20.98 21.97 19.37
CA VAL A 301 19.98 21.08 19.98
C VAL A 301 20.03 19.75 19.24
N PRO A 302 19.58 18.65 19.87
CA PRO A 302 19.53 17.36 19.21
C PRO A 302 18.70 17.41 17.92
N LEU A 303 19.15 16.66 16.89
CA LEU A 303 18.45 16.52 15.61
C LEU A 303 17.92 15.10 15.46
N ALA A 304 16.69 15.01 14.96
CA ALA A 304 16.04 13.76 14.62
C ALA A 304 16.13 13.51 13.10
N VAL A 305 16.38 12.26 12.73
CA VAL A 305 16.55 11.81 11.35
C VAL A 305 15.70 10.56 11.13
N ASN A 306 14.84 10.59 10.14
CA ASN A 306 14.10 9.44 9.70
C ASN A 306 15.02 8.41 9.04
N VAL A 307 14.87 7.13 9.40
CA VAL A 307 15.63 6.02 8.82
C VAL A 307 14.70 4.91 8.40
N SER A 308 14.88 4.44 7.17
CA SER A 308 14.07 3.37 6.63
C SER A 308 14.36 2.00 7.29
N ALA A 309 13.32 1.16 7.39
CA ALA A 309 13.46 -0.21 7.90
C ALA A 309 14.47 -1.05 7.10
N LYS A 310 14.60 -0.78 5.81
CA LYS A 310 15.56 -1.47 4.94
C LYS A 310 17.01 -1.14 5.31
N GLU A 311 17.30 0.13 5.59
CA GLU A 311 18.64 0.56 6.00
C GLU A 311 19.05 -0.14 7.30
N VAL A 312 18.15 -0.16 8.28
CA VAL A 312 18.42 -0.85 9.56
C VAL A 312 18.60 -2.36 9.38
N SER A 313 17.90 -2.98 8.43
CA SER A 313 17.92 -4.44 8.25
C SER A 313 19.12 -4.92 7.42
N LEU A 314 19.58 -4.15 6.44
CA LEU A 314 20.52 -4.58 5.41
C LEU A 314 21.95 -4.09 5.61
N HIS A 315 22.15 -2.97 6.32
CA HIS A 315 23.45 -2.34 6.50
C HIS A 315 23.88 -2.29 7.98
N ASN A 316 25.16 -2.11 8.23
CA ASN A 316 25.69 -1.94 9.58
C ASN A 316 25.60 -0.46 10.00
N LEU A 317 24.39 0.09 9.96
CA LEU A 317 24.12 1.50 10.28
C LEU A 317 24.79 1.93 11.60
N GLU A 318 24.75 1.07 12.62
CA GLU A 318 25.35 1.36 13.93
C GLU A 318 26.86 1.53 13.89
N VAL A 319 27.55 0.82 12.99
CA VAL A 319 29.01 0.89 12.84
C VAL A 319 29.42 2.14 12.06
N ASP A 320 28.72 2.37 10.94
CA ASP A 320 29.00 3.51 10.06
C ASP A 320 28.70 4.84 10.79
N LEU A 321 27.58 4.89 11.49
CA LEU A 321 27.16 6.05 12.26
C LEU A 321 28.13 6.34 13.43
N ALA A 322 28.56 5.32 14.18
CA ALA A 322 29.53 5.47 15.26
C ALA A 322 30.87 6.03 14.74
N ALA A 323 31.34 5.51 13.61
CA ALA A 323 32.55 6.00 12.97
C ALA A 323 32.44 7.48 12.54
N GLU A 324 31.30 7.86 11.96
CA GLU A 324 31.05 9.22 11.47
C GLU A 324 30.87 10.22 12.61
N LEU A 325 30.14 9.88 13.67
CA LEU A 325 30.01 10.70 14.88
C LEU A 325 31.36 10.92 15.58
N THR A 326 32.16 9.85 15.68
CA THR A 326 33.51 9.92 16.26
C THR A 326 34.41 10.83 15.42
N ALA A 327 34.45 10.64 14.12
CA ALA A 327 35.25 11.46 13.19
C ALA A 327 34.85 12.94 13.24
N SER A 328 33.57 13.20 13.43
CA SER A 328 32.98 14.54 13.48
C SER A 328 33.03 15.18 14.89
N ARG A 329 33.47 14.45 15.91
CA ARG A 329 33.53 14.88 17.34
C ARG A 329 32.15 15.32 17.87
N ILE A 330 31.07 14.68 17.42
CA ILE A 330 29.71 14.96 17.85
C ILE A 330 29.34 14.02 19.00
N ASP A 331 28.69 14.57 20.03
CA ASP A 331 28.07 13.76 21.09
C ASP A 331 26.88 13.01 20.50
N SER A 332 26.93 11.69 20.55
CA SER A 332 25.88 10.81 20.03
C SER A 332 24.49 11.10 20.60
N ARG A 333 24.41 11.67 21.81
CA ARG A 333 23.14 12.11 22.43
C ARG A 333 22.46 13.28 21.69
N GLN A 334 23.15 13.92 20.76
CA GLN A 334 22.60 14.96 19.90
C GLN A 334 21.89 14.39 18.68
N LEU A 335 21.89 13.06 18.48
CA LEU A 335 21.21 12.41 17.37
C LEU A 335 20.06 11.55 17.86
N VAL A 336 18.92 11.66 17.18
CA VAL A 336 17.72 10.83 17.37
C VAL A 336 17.43 10.12 16.06
N ILE A 337 17.28 8.81 16.09
CA ILE A 337 16.83 8.02 14.93
C ILE A 337 15.33 7.80 15.04
N GLU A 338 14.59 8.21 14.05
CA GLU A 338 13.14 8.03 13.96
C GLU A 338 12.79 6.85 13.05
N LEU A 339 11.87 6.03 13.52
CA LEU A 339 11.38 4.82 12.83
C LEU A 339 9.87 4.90 12.70
N THR A 340 9.37 4.73 11.49
CA THR A 340 7.94 4.64 11.28
C THR A 340 7.38 3.34 11.83
N GLU A 341 6.13 3.37 12.25
CA GLU A 341 5.33 2.26 12.77
C GLU A 341 5.32 1.01 11.88
N THR A 342 5.44 1.18 10.55
CA THR A 342 5.41 0.11 9.56
C THR A 342 6.63 -0.81 9.56
N VAL A 343 7.63 -0.49 10.39
CA VAL A 343 8.82 -1.36 10.59
C VAL A 343 8.39 -2.63 11.33
N TYR A 344 8.03 -3.68 10.59
CA TYR A 344 7.79 -4.99 11.19
C TYR A 344 9.12 -5.58 11.68
N LEU A 345 9.33 -5.48 12.99
CA LEU A 345 10.47 -6.05 13.66
C LEU A 345 10.07 -7.37 14.33
N ALA A 346 10.63 -8.47 13.81
CA ALA A 346 10.45 -9.76 14.47
C ALA A 346 11.02 -9.72 15.90
N PRO A 347 10.31 -10.29 16.90
CA PRO A 347 10.82 -10.38 18.26
C PRO A 347 12.21 -10.97 18.32
N GLY A 348 13.18 -10.27 18.94
CA GLY A 348 14.57 -10.74 19.06
C GLY A 348 15.37 -10.77 17.75
N GLY A 349 14.84 -10.14 16.68
CA GLY A 349 15.52 -10.06 15.40
C GLY A 349 16.78 -9.18 15.40
N ALA A 350 17.61 -9.33 14.38
CA ALA A 350 18.87 -8.57 14.23
C ALA A 350 18.67 -7.05 14.30
N ALA A 351 17.53 -6.53 13.84
CA ALA A 351 17.20 -5.11 13.88
C ALA A 351 17.05 -4.59 15.33
N ALA A 352 16.34 -5.31 16.20
CA ALA A 352 16.19 -4.91 17.60
C ALA A 352 17.56 -4.81 18.31
N GLN A 353 18.46 -5.77 18.09
CA GLN A 353 19.80 -5.76 18.63
C GLN A 353 20.66 -4.57 18.12
N ARG A 354 20.44 -4.12 16.88
CA ARG A 354 21.12 -2.94 16.33
C ARG A 354 20.66 -1.66 17.02
N PHE A 355 19.36 -1.53 17.31
CA PHE A 355 18.84 -0.39 18.08
C PHE A 355 19.38 -0.36 19.50
N ASP A 356 19.50 -1.51 20.16
CA ASP A 356 20.12 -1.58 21.47
C ASP A 356 21.58 -1.10 21.41
N ARG A 357 22.36 -1.50 20.38
CA ARG A 357 23.75 -1.01 20.19
C ARG A 357 23.83 0.50 19.94
N LEU A 358 22.92 1.05 19.12
CA LEU A 358 22.83 2.51 18.90
C LEU A 358 22.56 3.25 20.23
N ARG A 359 21.65 2.72 21.06
CA ARG A 359 21.36 3.30 22.37
C ARG A 359 22.54 3.17 23.35
N GLU A 360 23.26 2.05 23.35
CA GLU A 360 24.49 1.88 24.12
C GLU A 360 25.56 2.92 23.73
N GLN A 361 25.58 3.35 22.47
CA GLN A 361 26.43 4.43 21.98
C GLN A 361 25.92 5.84 22.34
N GLY A 362 24.72 5.96 22.93
CA GLY A 362 24.10 7.22 23.33
C GLY A 362 23.12 7.83 22.35
N VAL A 363 22.88 7.20 21.16
CA VAL A 363 21.90 7.65 20.20
C VAL A 363 20.49 7.35 20.74
N SER A 364 19.57 8.31 20.67
CA SER A 364 18.17 8.12 21.07
C SER A 364 17.34 7.54 19.93
N ILE A 365 16.33 6.73 20.26
CA ILE A 365 15.42 6.12 19.30
C ILE A 365 14.00 6.67 19.50
N ALA A 366 13.35 7.11 18.43
CA ALA A 366 11.98 7.58 18.42
C ALA A 366 11.08 6.66 17.57
N LEU A 367 9.88 6.41 18.04
CA LEU A 367 8.81 5.79 17.27
C LEU A 367 7.97 6.90 16.65
N ASP A 368 7.88 6.91 15.32
CA ASP A 368 7.15 7.91 14.55
C ASP A 368 5.76 7.45 14.12
N ASP A 369 4.85 8.40 13.85
CA ASP A 369 3.46 8.21 13.39
C ASP A 369 2.61 7.30 14.30
N PHE A 370 2.82 7.31 15.63
CA PHE A 370 2.10 6.46 16.55
C PHE A 370 0.62 6.82 16.63
N GLY A 371 -0.24 5.84 16.30
CA GLY A 371 -1.70 5.99 16.28
C GLY A 371 -2.30 6.19 14.90
N SER A 372 -1.50 6.12 13.83
CA SER A 372 -1.98 6.17 12.43
C SER A 372 -2.81 4.94 12.02
N GLY A 373 -2.85 3.88 12.82
CA GLY A 373 -3.80 2.77 12.69
C GLY A 373 -3.18 1.37 12.59
N PHE A 374 -1.87 1.23 12.52
CA PHE A 374 -1.20 -0.06 12.42
C PHE A 374 -0.16 -0.31 13.53
N ALA A 375 0.14 0.67 14.41
CA ALA A 375 1.04 0.46 15.53
C ALA A 375 0.53 -0.69 16.39
N SER A 376 1.15 -1.79 16.23
CA SER A 376 1.01 -2.85 17.18
C SER A 376 1.68 -2.37 18.48
N ILE A 377 0.91 -2.19 19.55
CA ILE A 377 1.45 -2.08 20.92
C ILE A 377 2.57 -3.13 21.14
N ALA A 378 2.57 -4.18 20.31
CA ALA A 378 3.61 -5.19 20.28
C ALA A 378 5.01 -4.63 19.96
N CYS A 379 5.19 -3.60 19.13
CA CYS A 379 6.52 -3.03 18.88
C CYS A 379 7.13 -2.41 20.14
N LEU A 380 6.30 -1.83 21.00
CA LEU A 380 6.70 -1.27 22.29
C LEU A 380 7.16 -2.33 23.31
N GLN A 381 6.85 -3.61 23.10
CA GLN A 381 7.31 -4.72 23.94
C GLN A 381 8.75 -5.14 23.60
N TRP A 382 9.18 -4.91 22.37
CA TRP A 382 10.43 -5.47 21.84
C TRP A 382 11.54 -4.44 21.67
N ILE A 383 11.17 -3.16 21.51
CA ILE A 383 12.10 -2.06 21.35
C ILE A 383 11.84 -1.03 22.44
N ARG A 384 12.94 -0.55 23.05
CA ARG A 384 12.89 0.59 23.97
C ARG A 384 13.03 1.86 23.14
N PHE A 385 11.97 2.64 23.14
CA PHE A 385 11.98 3.98 22.56
C PHE A 385 12.22 5.03 23.62
N ASP A 386 13.00 6.05 23.28
CA ASP A 386 13.22 7.22 24.13
C ASP A 386 12.13 8.27 23.86
N TYR A 387 11.56 8.26 22.65
CA TYR A 387 10.48 9.16 22.23
C TYR A 387 9.37 8.39 21.48
N VAL A 388 8.15 8.90 21.62
CA VAL A 388 6.97 8.48 20.85
C VAL A 388 6.35 9.72 20.25
N LYS A 389 6.27 9.79 18.93
CA LYS A 389 5.64 10.91 18.20
C LYS A 389 4.20 10.55 17.87
N LEU A 390 3.25 11.36 18.32
CA LEU A 390 1.82 11.17 18.05
C LEU A 390 1.52 11.64 16.62
N ASP A 391 0.83 10.80 15.88
CA ASP A 391 0.43 11.08 14.50
C ASP A 391 -0.45 12.34 14.37
N ARG A 392 -0.24 13.10 13.31
CA ARG A 392 -1.01 14.31 12.99
C ARG A 392 -2.52 14.06 12.96
N GLY A 393 -2.97 12.88 12.49
CA GLY A 393 -4.39 12.53 12.43
C GLY A 393 -5.07 12.53 13.81
N LEU A 394 -4.36 12.10 14.85
CA LEU A 394 -4.86 12.19 16.22
C LEU A 394 -4.92 13.66 16.70
N ILE A 395 -3.87 14.43 16.40
CA ILE A 395 -3.78 15.82 16.85
C ILE A 395 -4.79 16.71 16.14
N SER A 396 -5.04 16.49 14.86
CA SER A 396 -6.02 17.25 14.06
C SER A 396 -7.46 17.09 14.54
N ALA A 397 -7.79 15.97 15.21
CA ALA A 397 -9.12 15.72 15.75
C ALA A 397 -9.34 16.33 17.15
N LEU A 398 -8.32 16.91 17.78
CA LEU A 398 -8.48 17.65 19.04
C LEU A 398 -9.27 18.96 18.79
N PRO A 399 -10.19 19.34 19.72
CA PRO A 399 -10.40 18.84 21.08
C PRO A 399 -11.55 17.82 21.25
N ASP A 400 -11.84 16.96 20.28
CA ASP A 400 -12.87 15.92 20.44
C ASP A 400 -12.66 15.08 21.72
N GLU A 401 -13.68 14.88 22.54
CA GLU A 401 -13.58 14.19 23.85
C GLU A 401 -13.02 12.77 23.75
N ARG A 402 -13.39 12.04 22.69
CA ARG A 402 -12.89 10.68 22.48
C ARG A 402 -11.42 10.70 22.15
N THR A 403 -11.00 11.64 21.32
CA THR A 403 -9.60 11.84 20.95
C THR A 403 -8.75 12.28 22.12
N VAL A 404 -9.26 13.19 22.96
CA VAL A 404 -8.63 13.59 24.24
C VAL A 404 -8.38 12.37 25.13
N SER A 405 -9.37 11.47 25.27
CA SER A 405 -9.24 10.24 26.08
C SER A 405 -8.19 9.28 25.51
N ILE A 406 -8.10 9.16 24.16
CA ILE A 406 -7.09 8.35 23.50
C ILE A 406 -5.69 8.92 23.72
N VAL A 407 -5.49 10.21 23.50
CA VAL A 407 -4.21 10.89 23.70
C VAL A 407 -3.75 10.78 25.15
N ALA A 408 -4.66 10.99 26.13
CA ALA A 408 -4.35 10.81 27.55
C ALA A 408 -3.87 9.38 27.87
N SER A 409 -4.52 8.36 27.27
CA SER A 409 -4.14 6.96 27.46
C SER A 409 -2.75 6.67 26.85
N ILE A 410 -2.43 7.24 25.68
CA ILE A 410 -1.11 7.10 25.06
C ILE A 410 -0.02 7.79 25.89
N LEU A 411 -0.29 8.98 26.41
CA LEU A 411 0.64 9.69 27.30
C LEU A 411 0.95 8.87 28.56
N ALA A 412 -0.07 8.26 29.18
CA ALA A 412 0.12 7.39 30.35
C ALA A 412 0.92 6.12 30.01
N LEU A 413 0.66 5.51 28.83
CA LEU A 413 1.44 4.37 28.33
C LEU A 413 2.90 4.72 28.10
N ALA A 414 3.17 5.79 27.38
CA ALA A 414 4.52 6.26 27.10
C ALA A 414 5.29 6.56 28.39
N HIS A 415 4.64 7.23 29.35
CA HIS A 415 5.22 7.49 30.68
C HIS A 415 5.60 6.20 31.41
N SER A 416 4.72 5.17 31.39
CA SER A 416 5.00 3.85 31.98
C SER A 416 6.21 3.17 31.35
N LEU A 417 6.44 3.40 30.07
CA LEU A 417 7.58 2.88 29.29
C LEU A 417 8.82 3.75 29.39
N LYS A 418 8.76 4.88 30.13
CA LYS A 418 9.81 5.89 30.25
C LYS A 418 10.17 6.54 28.91
N ALA A 419 9.22 6.62 27.99
CA ALA A 419 9.34 7.32 26.74
C ALA A 419 8.72 8.72 26.83
N THR A 420 9.31 9.68 26.16
CA THR A 420 8.82 11.05 26.11
C THR A 420 7.95 11.25 24.86
N VAL A 421 6.80 11.91 25.02
CA VAL A 421 5.87 12.12 23.89
C VAL A 421 6.15 13.44 23.19
N VAL A 422 6.04 13.42 21.86
CA VAL A 422 6.05 14.60 20.98
C VAL A 422 4.75 14.60 20.17
N ALA A 423 3.95 15.66 20.25
CA ALA A 423 2.74 15.80 19.43
C ALA A 423 3.09 16.42 18.07
N GLN A 424 2.73 15.72 16.97
CA GLN A 424 3.00 16.18 15.61
C GLN A 424 1.79 16.86 14.98
N GLY A 425 2.06 17.83 14.09
CA GLY A 425 1.01 18.51 13.35
C GLY A 425 0.13 19.42 14.20
N VAL A 426 0.69 20.04 15.23
CA VAL A 426 0.00 21.10 16.00
C VAL A 426 -0.16 22.31 15.10
N GLU A 427 -1.40 22.72 14.83
CA GLU A 427 -1.74 23.83 13.92
C GLU A 427 -2.47 24.97 14.64
N THR A 428 -3.07 24.71 15.80
CA THR A 428 -3.87 25.70 16.53
C THR A 428 -3.46 25.85 17.98
N HIS A 429 -3.74 27.03 18.55
CA HIS A 429 -3.57 27.28 19.97
C HIS A 429 -4.43 26.36 20.85
N GLU A 430 -5.62 25.99 20.37
CA GLU A 430 -6.54 25.10 21.09
C GLU A 430 -5.95 23.70 21.24
N GLN A 431 -5.39 23.15 20.16
CA GLN A 431 -4.68 21.85 20.20
C GLN A 431 -3.50 21.90 21.17
N GLN A 432 -2.69 22.95 21.11
CA GLN A 432 -1.53 23.14 22.01
C GLN A 432 -1.99 23.22 23.49
N ALA A 433 -3.05 23.97 23.79
CA ALA A 433 -3.55 24.12 25.14
C ALA A 433 -4.08 22.79 25.72
N VAL A 434 -4.82 22.00 24.93
CA VAL A 434 -5.29 20.66 25.30
C VAL A 434 -4.11 19.73 25.58
N LEU A 435 -3.13 19.67 24.67
CA LEU A 435 -1.95 18.82 24.84
C LEU A 435 -1.16 19.18 26.09
N GLN A 436 -0.98 20.47 26.35
CA GLN A 436 -0.31 20.97 27.55
C GLN A 436 -1.07 20.60 28.81
N ALA A 437 -2.40 20.74 28.81
CA ALA A 437 -3.26 20.34 29.92
C ALA A 437 -3.21 18.84 30.22
N LEU A 438 -3.04 18.00 29.19
CA LEU A 438 -2.83 16.56 29.31
C LEU A 438 -1.43 16.17 29.77
N GLY A 439 -0.50 17.13 29.90
CA GLY A 439 0.89 16.89 30.32
C GLY A 439 1.81 16.43 29.19
N CYS A 440 1.44 16.66 27.92
CA CYS A 440 2.36 16.44 26.80
C CYS A 440 3.49 17.48 26.86
N PRO A 441 4.79 17.06 26.88
CA PRO A 441 5.88 18.00 27.09
C PRO A 441 6.31 18.75 25.83
N PHE A 442 6.18 18.13 24.64
CA PHE A 442 6.74 18.65 23.40
C PHE A 442 5.72 18.62 22.27
N GLY A 443 5.84 19.60 21.36
CA GLY A 443 5.04 19.67 20.16
C GLY A 443 5.83 20.15 18.95
N GLN A 444 5.32 19.78 17.78
CA GLN A 444 5.82 20.13 16.47
C GLN A 444 4.65 20.42 15.55
N GLY A 445 4.75 21.43 14.71
CA GLY A 445 3.71 21.76 13.75
C GLY A 445 3.79 23.20 13.27
N TYR A 446 2.93 23.55 12.32
CA TYR A 446 2.90 24.85 11.69
C TYR A 446 2.46 25.99 12.65
N PHE A 447 1.84 25.63 13.77
CA PHE A 447 1.55 26.59 14.83
C PHE A 447 2.83 27.23 15.39
N PHE A 448 3.96 26.51 15.41
CA PHE A 448 5.25 26.99 15.91
C PHE A 448 6.12 27.51 14.77
N SER A 449 6.33 26.68 13.76
CA SER A 449 7.12 27.00 12.56
C SER A 449 6.90 25.96 11.46
N GLU A 450 6.92 26.40 10.23
CA GLU A 450 7.15 25.53 9.09
C GLU A 450 8.61 25.00 9.12
N PRO A 451 8.92 23.92 8.35
CA PRO A 451 10.30 23.49 8.16
C PRO A 451 11.17 24.63 7.61
N LEU A 452 12.31 24.85 8.22
CA LEU A 452 13.24 25.95 7.93
C LEU A 452 14.42 25.47 7.09
N GLY A 453 14.92 26.34 6.21
CA GLY A 453 16.23 26.14 5.59
C GLY A 453 17.36 26.13 6.63
N LEU A 454 18.52 25.55 6.28
CA LEU A 454 19.61 25.35 7.24
C LEU A 454 20.14 26.66 7.83
N ASP A 455 20.15 27.76 7.07
CA ASP A 455 20.59 29.06 7.56
C ASP A 455 19.54 29.72 8.46
N GLU A 456 18.25 29.59 8.13
CA GLU A 456 17.14 30.04 8.97
C GLU A 456 17.09 29.28 10.29
N TRP A 457 17.36 27.97 10.26
CA TRP A 457 17.47 27.13 11.44
C TRP A 457 18.57 27.60 12.38
N ARG A 458 19.77 27.90 11.85
CA ARG A 458 20.87 28.45 12.64
C ARG A 458 20.49 29.79 13.26
N ALA A 459 19.93 30.70 12.47
CA ALA A 459 19.50 31.99 12.96
C ALA A 459 18.43 31.90 14.07
N LEU A 460 17.51 30.93 13.97
CA LEU A 460 16.51 30.67 15.03
C LEU A 460 17.17 30.24 16.35
N LEU A 461 18.16 29.33 16.27
CA LEU A 461 18.88 28.86 17.47
C LEU A 461 19.73 29.94 18.10
N ASP A 462 20.38 30.80 17.31
CA ASP A 462 21.21 31.91 17.77
C ASP A 462 20.38 33.00 18.46
N ALA A 463 19.17 33.24 17.93
CA ALA A 463 18.21 34.19 18.53
C ALA A 463 17.70 33.75 19.90
N ASP A 464 17.81 32.44 20.22
CA ASP A 464 17.26 31.79 21.43
C ASP A 464 15.78 32.23 21.75
N ALA A 465 15.01 32.55 20.71
CA ALA A 465 13.68 33.09 20.82
C ALA A 465 12.69 32.00 21.23
N ALA A 466 11.76 32.33 22.11
CA ALA A 466 10.62 31.47 22.39
C ALA A 466 9.64 31.55 21.19
N LEU A 467 9.27 30.37 20.65
CA LEU A 467 8.26 30.27 19.57
C LEU A 467 6.83 30.28 20.10
N LEU A 468 6.66 30.14 21.39
CA LEU A 468 5.39 30.38 22.11
C LEU A 468 5.48 31.72 22.81
N ALA A 469 4.53 32.61 22.60
CA ALA A 469 4.33 33.75 23.45
C ALA A 469 4.02 33.21 24.88
N GLN A 470 4.76 33.70 25.91
CA GLN A 470 4.46 33.31 27.28
C GLN A 470 2.97 33.61 27.56
N PRO A 471 2.20 32.65 28.09
CA PRO A 471 0.86 32.95 28.55
C PRO A 471 0.97 34.03 29.63
N PRO A 472 0.04 34.99 29.71
CA PRO A 472 -0.01 35.93 30.82
C PRO A 472 -0.03 35.11 32.12
N ALA A 473 0.84 35.51 33.09
CA ALA A 473 1.00 34.81 34.35
C ALA A 473 -0.35 34.50 35.00
N SER A 474 -0.60 33.20 35.17
CA SER A 474 -1.59 32.51 36.03
C SER A 474 -2.87 33.26 36.40
N GLY A 475 -3.96 32.92 35.67
CA GLY A 475 -5.28 32.82 36.30
C GLY A 475 -5.63 31.34 36.45
N THR A 476 -5.78 30.87 37.65
CA THR A 476 -6.20 29.50 37.98
C THR A 476 -7.59 29.28 37.40
N VAL A 477 -7.68 28.50 36.31
CA VAL A 477 -8.98 27.99 35.82
C VAL A 477 -9.28 26.74 36.63
N ALA A 478 -10.23 26.85 37.57
CA ALA A 478 -10.80 25.72 38.24
C ALA A 478 -11.63 24.91 37.23
N LEU A 479 -11.25 23.67 37.02
CA LEU A 479 -12.04 22.68 36.28
C LEU A 479 -13.25 22.32 37.19
N ALA A 480 -14.45 22.62 36.70
CA ALA A 480 -15.71 22.15 37.26
C ALA A 480 -16.08 20.79 36.64
#